data_eebf8828cced138802f73ab7ef692238
#
_entry.id   eebf8828cced138802f73ab7ef692238
#
_cell.length_a   1.000
_cell.length_b   1.000
_cell.length_c   1.000
_cell.angle_alpha   90.00
_cell.angle_beta   90.00
_cell.angle_gamma   90.00
#
_symmetry.space_group_name_H-M   'P 1'
#
loop_
_entity.id
_entity.type
_entity.pdbx_description
1 polymer ?
#
loop_
_entity_poly.entity_id
_entity_poly.type
_entity_poly.pdbx_seq_one_letter_code
_entity_poly.pdbx_strand_id
1 'polypeptide(L)'
;MNRTLQQLKESVDRLIEQQGPDASCAAFVFTKEDVFEMDENGDAFYLSEEITNKVLNDLDETDYVLEQAFDCIEDYIKEHTK
;
A
#
# COMPACT_ATOMS: atom_id res chain seq x y z
N MET A 1 -12.81 -0.16 -6.91
CA MET A 1 -12.11 -1.03 -7.85
C MET A 1 -10.62 -1.04 -7.56
N ASN A 2 -9.99 -2.22 -7.60
CA ASN A 2 -8.56 -2.33 -7.30
C ASN A 2 -7.71 -1.59 -8.32
N ARG A 3 -6.63 -1.00 -7.84
CA ARG A 3 -5.58 -0.51 -8.71
C ARG A 3 -4.74 -1.71 -9.17
N THR A 4 -4.43 -1.78 -10.47
CA THR A 4 -3.54 -2.81 -10.99
C THR A 4 -2.08 -2.38 -10.85
N LEU A 5 -1.16 -3.34 -10.93
CA LEU A 5 0.27 -3.02 -10.92
C LEU A 5 0.65 -2.15 -12.13
N GLN A 6 0.00 -2.34 -13.28
CA GLN A 6 0.22 -1.50 -14.45
C GLN A 6 -0.21 -0.05 -14.19
N GLN A 7 -1.35 0.14 -13.55
CA GLN A 7 -1.83 1.49 -13.19
C GLN A 7 -0.90 2.16 -12.18
N LEU A 8 -0.37 1.37 -11.23
CA LEU A 8 0.61 1.88 -10.28
C LEU A 8 1.89 2.33 -11.00
N LYS A 9 2.37 1.53 -11.95
CA LYS A 9 3.54 1.88 -12.74
C LYS A 9 3.35 3.21 -13.46
N GLU A 10 2.18 3.41 -14.08
CA GLU A 10 1.86 4.66 -14.78
C GLU A 10 1.87 5.86 -13.84
N SER A 11 1.38 5.68 -12.60
CA SER A 11 1.40 6.74 -11.60
C SER A 11 2.82 7.07 -11.19
N VAL A 12 3.68 6.07 -11.03
CA VAL A 12 5.09 6.26 -10.70
C VAL A 12 5.81 6.99 -11.84
N ASP A 13 5.57 6.59 -13.08
CA ASP A 13 6.17 7.25 -14.26
C ASP A 13 5.82 8.73 -14.28
N ARG A 14 4.57 9.07 -13.95
CA ARG A 14 4.12 10.45 -13.89
C ARG A 14 4.83 11.25 -12.81
N LEU A 15 5.03 10.63 -11.63
CA LEU A 15 5.76 11.26 -10.53
C LEU A 15 7.23 11.50 -10.88
N ILE A 16 7.83 10.58 -11.63
CA ILE A 16 9.21 10.74 -12.11
C ILE A 16 9.32 11.95 -13.03
N GLU A 17 8.34 12.14 -13.92
CA GLU A 17 8.33 13.31 -14.79
C GLU A 17 8.20 14.61 -14.02
N GLN A 18 7.41 14.62 -12.95
CA GLN A 18 7.16 15.83 -12.15
C GLN A 18 8.28 16.15 -11.18
N GLN A 19 8.90 15.13 -10.59
CA GLN A 19 9.81 15.31 -9.48
C GLN A 19 11.24 14.85 -9.76
N GLY A 20 11.44 14.11 -10.85
CA GLY A 20 12.73 13.53 -11.19
C GLY A 20 12.92 12.12 -10.65
N PRO A 21 13.77 11.31 -11.32
CA PRO A 21 13.95 9.90 -10.93
C PRO A 21 14.68 9.72 -9.58
N ASP A 22 15.40 10.73 -9.14
CA ASP A 22 16.16 10.66 -7.88
C ASP A 22 15.40 11.27 -6.70
N ALA A 23 14.15 11.70 -6.89
CA ALA A 23 13.33 12.25 -5.82
C ALA A 23 13.03 11.17 -4.78
N SER A 24 13.16 11.52 -3.51
CA SER A 24 12.88 10.61 -2.40
C SER A 24 11.39 10.34 -2.27
N CYS A 25 11.04 9.14 -1.85
CA CYS A 25 9.65 8.78 -1.60
C CYS A 25 9.56 7.72 -0.51
N ALA A 26 8.34 7.51 -0.03
CA ALA A 26 8.01 6.35 0.80
C ALA A 26 6.88 5.60 0.11
N ALA A 27 6.95 4.30 0.08
CA ALA A 27 5.98 3.50 -0.66
C ALA A 27 5.54 2.24 0.10
N PHE A 28 4.24 1.96 0.01
CA PHE A 28 3.65 0.73 0.53
C PHE A 28 2.80 0.15 -0.59
N VAL A 29 3.12 -1.08 -1.02
CA VAL A 29 2.39 -1.77 -2.06
C VAL A 29 1.95 -3.13 -1.52
N PHE A 30 0.64 -3.35 -1.48
CA PHE A 30 0.07 -4.61 -1.02
C PHE A 30 -0.41 -5.42 -2.22
N THR A 31 0.00 -6.67 -2.28
CA THR A 31 -0.35 -7.58 -3.37
C THR A 31 -0.93 -8.86 -2.79
N LYS A 32 -1.25 -9.81 -3.67
CA LYS A 32 -1.78 -11.11 -3.24
C LYS A 32 -0.88 -11.86 -2.26
N GLU A 33 0.41 -11.56 -2.27
CA GLU A 33 1.37 -12.18 -1.34
C GLU A 33 1.18 -11.71 0.10
N ASP A 34 0.51 -10.59 0.29
CA ASP A 34 0.24 -10.01 1.61
C ASP A 34 -1.11 -10.45 2.18
N VAL A 35 -1.94 -11.16 1.40
CA VAL A 35 -3.27 -11.60 1.81
C VAL A 35 -3.22 -13.09 2.14
N PHE A 36 -2.92 -13.39 3.39
CA PHE A 36 -2.80 -14.76 3.86
C PHE A 36 -3.24 -14.85 5.32
N GLU A 37 -3.53 -16.08 5.76
CA GLU A 37 -3.82 -16.38 7.14
C GLU A 37 -2.81 -17.40 7.67
N MET A 38 -2.61 -17.41 8.98
CA MET A 38 -1.74 -18.39 9.63
C MET A 38 -2.60 -19.47 10.25
N ASP A 39 -2.21 -20.75 10.09
CA ASP A 39 -2.90 -21.85 10.73
C ASP A 39 -2.39 -22.05 12.17
N GLU A 40 -2.92 -23.06 12.85
CA GLU A 40 -2.56 -23.36 14.26
C GLU A 40 -1.07 -23.70 14.42
N ASN A 41 -0.45 -24.20 13.37
CA ASN A 41 0.96 -24.59 13.38
C ASN A 41 1.89 -23.43 13.01
N GLY A 42 1.34 -22.27 12.67
CA GLY A 42 2.13 -21.13 12.26
C GLY A 42 2.49 -21.13 10.78
N ASP A 43 1.89 -22.02 9.98
CA ASP A 43 2.11 -22.06 8.54
C ASP A 43 1.14 -21.12 7.83
N ALA A 44 1.68 -20.34 6.90
CA ALA A 44 0.86 -19.40 6.11
C ALA A 44 0.11 -20.13 5.01
N PHE A 45 -1.16 -19.76 4.79
CA PHE A 45 -1.90 -20.22 3.64
C PHE A 45 -2.58 -19.04 2.94
N TYR A 46 -2.63 -19.12 1.62
CA TYR A 46 -3.18 -18.07 0.79
C TYR A 46 -4.64 -18.36 0.49
N LEU A 47 -5.43 -17.30 0.42
CA LEU A 47 -6.86 -17.38 0.17
C LEU A 47 -7.12 -17.49 -1.33
N SER A 48 -8.38 -17.77 -1.70
CA SER A 48 -8.76 -17.83 -3.11
C SER A 48 -8.55 -16.49 -3.80
N GLU A 49 -8.38 -16.50 -5.10
CA GLU A 49 -8.22 -15.27 -5.88
C GLU A 49 -9.38 -14.32 -5.68
N GLU A 50 -10.61 -14.85 -5.64
CA GLU A 50 -11.80 -14.02 -5.44
C GLU A 50 -11.76 -13.28 -4.10
N ILE A 51 -11.45 -13.99 -3.01
CA ILE A 51 -11.38 -13.38 -1.69
C ILE A 51 -10.21 -12.40 -1.62
N THR A 52 -9.07 -12.78 -2.16
CA THR A 52 -7.88 -11.92 -2.19
C THR A 52 -8.18 -10.59 -2.89
N ASN A 53 -8.84 -10.65 -4.03
CA ASN A 53 -9.22 -9.44 -4.77
C ASN A 53 -10.18 -8.57 -3.99
N LYS A 54 -11.13 -9.16 -3.27
CA LYS A 54 -12.06 -8.40 -2.43
C LYS A 54 -11.33 -7.70 -1.29
N VAL A 55 -10.39 -8.37 -0.65
CA VAL A 55 -9.61 -7.78 0.44
C VAL A 55 -8.77 -6.62 -0.08
N LEU A 56 -8.08 -6.80 -1.19
CA LEU A 56 -7.26 -5.73 -1.78
C LEU A 56 -8.12 -4.56 -2.22
N ASN A 57 -9.32 -4.81 -2.76
CA ASN A 57 -10.24 -3.75 -3.13
C ASN A 57 -10.70 -2.95 -1.91
N ASP A 58 -11.06 -3.64 -0.83
CA ASP A 58 -11.49 -2.98 0.41
C ASP A 58 -10.36 -2.14 0.99
N LEU A 59 -9.14 -2.64 0.95
CA LEU A 59 -7.97 -1.92 1.43
C LEU A 59 -7.71 -0.66 0.59
N ASP A 60 -7.85 -0.77 -0.73
CA ASP A 60 -7.63 0.35 -1.65
C ASP A 60 -8.71 1.44 -1.51
N GLU A 61 -9.94 1.05 -1.17
CA GLU A 61 -11.07 1.98 -1.05
C GLU A 61 -11.25 2.58 0.35
N THR A 62 -10.59 2.01 1.36
CA THR A 62 -10.76 2.50 2.73
C THR A 62 -9.99 3.80 2.97
N ASP A 63 -10.61 4.74 3.66
CA ASP A 63 -9.95 5.97 4.08
C ASP A 63 -9.11 5.77 5.34
N TYR A 64 -9.33 4.68 6.06
CA TYR A 64 -8.66 4.42 7.33
C TYR A 64 -7.14 4.36 7.22
N VAL A 65 -6.64 3.59 6.26
CA VAL A 65 -5.19 3.45 6.05
C VAL A 65 -4.58 4.79 5.65
N LEU A 66 -5.26 5.54 4.79
CA LEU A 66 -4.81 6.85 4.34
C LEU A 66 -4.75 7.85 5.50
N GLU A 67 -5.77 7.86 6.36
CA GLU A 67 -5.80 8.71 7.55
C GLU A 67 -4.65 8.40 8.49
N GLN A 68 -4.37 7.10 8.72
CA GLN A 68 -3.26 6.68 9.56
C GLN A 68 -1.91 7.12 8.97
N ALA A 69 -1.77 7.03 7.65
CA ALA A 69 -0.55 7.46 6.97
C ALA A 69 -0.32 8.97 7.16
N PHE A 70 -1.36 9.79 6.99
CA PHE A 70 -1.24 11.23 7.19
C PHE A 70 -0.94 11.59 8.64
N ASP A 71 -1.53 10.90 9.60
CA ASP A 71 -1.24 11.09 11.02
C ASP A 71 0.23 10.78 11.33
N CYS A 72 0.75 9.71 10.76
CA CYS A 72 2.17 9.36 10.89
C CYS A 72 3.08 10.43 10.30
N ILE A 73 2.74 10.95 9.12
CA ILE A 73 3.51 12.01 8.48
C ILE A 73 3.57 13.23 9.41
N GLU A 74 2.44 13.63 9.96
CA GLU A 74 2.36 14.77 10.87
C GLU A 74 3.21 14.57 12.11
N ASP A 75 3.13 13.38 12.71
CA ASP A 75 3.92 13.04 13.90
C ASP A 75 5.43 13.07 13.59
N TYR A 76 5.84 12.53 12.46
CA TYR A 76 7.25 12.53 12.07
C TYR A 76 7.77 13.93 11.73
N ILE A 77 6.92 14.78 11.16
CA ILE A 77 7.27 16.19 10.95
C ILE A 77 7.60 16.84 12.29
N LYS A 78 6.73 16.66 13.28
CA LYS A 78 6.95 17.23 14.62
C LYS A 78 8.24 16.71 15.26
N GLU A 79 8.51 15.40 15.08
CA GLU A 79 9.70 14.77 15.64
C GLU A 79 10.99 15.37 15.06
N HIS A 80 11.01 15.64 13.76
CA HIS A 80 12.21 16.09 13.06
C HIS A 80 12.37 17.61 12.98
N THR A 81 11.37 18.37 13.41
CA THR A 81 11.42 19.84 13.38
C THR A 81 11.57 20.48 14.75
N LYS A 82 11.78 19.67 15.77
CA LYS A 82 12.03 20.17 17.13
C LYS A 82 13.43 20.75 17.28
#